data_01a0850c63fab3ab144787bf99433536
#
_entry.id   01a0850c63fab3ab144787bf99433536
#
_cell.length_a   1.000
_cell.length_b   1.000
_cell.length_c   1.000
_cell.angle_alpha   90.00
_cell.angle_beta   90.00
_cell.angle_gamma   90.00
#
_symmetry.space_group_name_H-M   'P 1'
#
loop_
_entity.id
_entity.type
_entity.pdbx_description
1 polymer ?
#
loop_
_entity_poly.entity_id
_entity_poly.type
_entity_poly.pdbx_seq_one_letter_code
_entity_poly.pdbx_strand_id
1 'polypeptide(L)'
;MPSIPKIGMRLIKTAIAVFLCFLVDFFRDGGTPFYSAIAAILCMQPELGSSLKVGKERIIATIIGGIAGMAMLAFERYALPIEPVLVRYLVISIMVIILMYITVLLKKPSCAYLTCVVFMSIVISHVADANIYVFALNRILDTLIGIFIAIVINAIHIPHRKEQGLLFICDLDHNLLSKNGDR
;
A
#
# COMPACT_ATOMS: atom_id res chain seq x y z
N MET A 1 13.08 22.84 -25.07
CA MET A 1 12.03 21.79 -25.15
C MET A 1 12.16 20.92 -23.93
N PRO A 2 11.13 20.75 -23.09
CA PRO A 2 11.23 19.86 -21.94
C PRO A 2 11.45 18.43 -22.44
N SER A 3 12.55 17.79 -22.03
CA SER A 3 12.84 16.39 -22.32
C SER A 3 11.80 15.52 -21.63
N ILE A 4 11.05 14.75 -22.39
CA ILE A 4 10.09 13.76 -21.86
C ILE A 4 10.89 12.77 -20.99
N PRO A 5 10.54 12.61 -19.68
CA PRO A 5 11.25 11.69 -18.83
C PRO A 5 11.17 10.26 -19.39
N LYS A 6 12.32 9.58 -19.51
CA LYS A 6 12.36 8.19 -20.00
C LYS A 6 11.57 7.29 -19.07
N ILE A 7 10.72 6.43 -19.64
CA ILE A 7 9.95 5.43 -18.91
C ILE A 7 10.93 4.45 -18.26
N GLY A 8 11.05 4.52 -16.93
CA GLY A 8 11.92 3.63 -16.15
C GLY A 8 11.38 2.20 -16.08
N MET A 9 12.27 1.20 -15.99
CA MET A 9 11.90 -0.23 -15.86
C MET A 9 10.97 -0.53 -14.68
N ARG A 10 11.04 0.30 -13.62
CA ARG A 10 10.14 0.18 -12.47
C ARG A 10 8.67 0.40 -12.87
N LEU A 11 8.42 1.36 -13.74
CA LEU A 11 7.07 1.69 -14.21
C LEU A 11 6.46 0.52 -15.00
N ILE A 12 7.28 -0.12 -15.85
CA ILE A 12 6.86 -1.30 -16.62
C ILE A 12 6.59 -2.48 -15.67
N LYS A 13 7.47 -2.74 -14.70
CA LYS A 13 7.27 -3.79 -13.69
C LYS A 13 6.00 -3.55 -12.88
N THR A 14 5.72 -2.31 -12.50
CA THR A 14 4.50 -1.96 -11.76
C THR A 14 3.25 -2.21 -12.60
N ALA A 15 3.27 -1.84 -13.89
CA ALA A 15 2.14 -2.08 -14.78
C ALA A 15 1.86 -3.59 -14.97
N ILE A 16 2.92 -4.40 -15.12
CA ILE A 16 2.80 -5.87 -15.20
C ILE A 16 2.24 -6.43 -13.88
N ALA A 17 2.71 -5.94 -12.72
CA ALA A 17 2.21 -6.37 -11.43
C ALA A 17 0.72 -6.09 -11.26
N VAL A 18 0.27 -4.90 -11.63
CA VAL A 18 -1.15 -4.51 -11.58
C VAL A 18 -1.99 -5.38 -12.51
N PHE A 19 -1.51 -5.62 -13.75
CA PHE A 19 -2.21 -6.49 -14.68
C PHE A 19 -2.37 -7.92 -14.16
N LEU A 20 -1.31 -8.48 -13.54
CA LEU A 20 -1.39 -9.81 -12.93
C LEU A 20 -2.33 -9.84 -11.73
N CYS A 21 -2.40 -8.77 -10.94
CA CYS A 21 -3.41 -8.67 -9.87
C CYS A 21 -4.83 -8.75 -10.44
N PHE A 22 -5.12 -8.00 -11.48
CA PHE A 22 -6.43 -8.04 -12.15
C PHE A 22 -6.73 -9.41 -12.73
N LEU A 23 -5.73 -10.08 -13.31
CA LEU A 23 -5.90 -11.43 -13.85
C LEU A 23 -6.23 -12.45 -12.75
N VAL A 24 -5.54 -12.40 -11.62
CA VAL A 24 -5.81 -13.28 -10.46
C VAL A 24 -7.20 -13.03 -9.90
N ASP A 25 -7.58 -11.75 -9.73
CA ASP A 25 -8.90 -11.40 -9.23
C ASP A 25 -10.03 -11.75 -10.20
N PHE A 26 -9.76 -11.74 -11.50
CA PHE A 26 -10.73 -12.20 -12.53
C PHE A 26 -11.10 -13.69 -12.37
N PHE A 27 -10.14 -14.53 -11.95
CA PHE A 27 -10.38 -15.96 -11.68
C PHE A 27 -10.89 -16.24 -10.27
N ARG A 28 -10.95 -15.22 -9.41
CA ARG A 28 -11.36 -15.36 -8.02
C ARG A 28 -12.68 -14.63 -7.77
N ASP A 29 -13.76 -15.40 -7.59
CA ASP A 29 -15.06 -14.84 -7.21
C ASP A 29 -14.99 -14.19 -5.82
N GLY A 30 -15.36 -12.90 -5.71
CA GLY A 30 -15.49 -12.17 -4.45
C GLY A 30 -14.27 -11.33 -4.03
N GLY A 31 -13.19 -11.25 -4.83
CA GLY A 31 -12.09 -10.31 -4.65
C GLY A 31 -12.43 -8.90 -5.14
N THR A 32 -11.74 -7.91 -4.61
CA THR A 32 -11.77 -6.53 -5.14
C THR A 32 -10.43 -6.20 -5.78
N PRO A 33 -10.34 -6.16 -7.12
CA PRO A 33 -9.08 -5.92 -7.86
C PRO A 33 -8.35 -4.65 -7.43
N PHE A 34 -9.10 -3.66 -6.93
CA PHE A 34 -8.58 -2.40 -6.44
C PHE A 34 -7.57 -2.57 -5.29
N TYR A 35 -7.82 -3.50 -4.37
CA TYR A 35 -6.98 -3.64 -3.18
C TYR A 35 -5.70 -4.40 -3.44
N SER A 36 -5.74 -5.42 -4.28
CA SER A 36 -4.56 -6.15 -4.72
C SER A 36 -3.65 -5.26 -5.58
N ALA A 37 -4.22 -4.48 -6.49
CA ALA A 37 -3.48 -3.54 -7.32
C ALA A 37 -2.77 -2.45 -6.51
N ILE A 38 -3.46 -1.81 -5.54
CA ILE A 38 -2.82 -0.82 -4.65
C ILE A 38 -1.70 -1.48 -3.83
N ALA A 39 -1.92 -2.71 -3.34
CA ALA A 39 -0.90 -3.43 -2.61
C ALA A 39 0.35 -3.65 -3.47
N ALA A 40 0.17 -4.07 -4.72
CA ALA A 40 1.27 -4.27 -5.65
C ALA A 40 2.02 -2.97 -5.98
N ILE A 41 1.32 -1.87 -6.26
CA ILE A 41 1.93 -0.56 -6.56
C ILE A 41 2.81 -0.09 -5.40
N LEU A 42 2.29 -0.13 -4.17
CA LEU A 42 3.01 0.36 -2.99
C LEU A 42 4.18 -0.54 -2.58
N CYS A 43 4.09 -1.84 -2.84
CA CYS A 43 5.17 -2.79 -2.56
C CYS A 43 6.25 -2.81 -3.65
N MET A 44 6.04 -2.19 -4.81
CA MET A 44 7.04 -2.10 -5.87
C MET A 44 8.08 -1.04 -5.54
N GLN A 45 9.09 -1.41 -4.74
CA GLN A 45 10.18 -0.53 -4.34
C GLN A 45 11.43 -0.75 -5.23
N PRO A 46 12.39 0.20 -5.26
CA PRO A 46 13.63 0.06 -6.05
C PRO A 46 14.45 -1.17 -5.68
N GLU A 47 14.47 -1.51 -4.39
CA GLU A 47 15.20 -2.63 -3.83
C GLU A 47 14.26 -3.70 -3.29
N LEU A 48 14.63 -4.97 -3.45
CA LEU A 48 13.85 -6.11 -2.97
C LEU A 48 13.68 -6.08 -1.43
N GLY A 49 14.75 -5.69 -0.70
CA GLY A 49 14.70 -5.55 0.76
C GLY A 49 13.67 -4.52 1.22
N SER A 50 13.60 -3.40 0.54
CA SER A 50 12.60 -2.33 0.78
C SER A 50 11.18 -2.81 0.46
N SER A 51 11.01 -3.57 -0.63
CA SER A 51 9.72 -4.18 -0.99
C SER A 51 9.21 -5.13 0.08
N LEU A 52 10.08 -5.98 0.61
CA LEU A 52 9.75 -6.91 1.71
C LEU A 52 9.38 -6.16 2.99
N LYS A 53 10.09 -5.09 3.33
CA LYS A 53 9.79 -4.26 4.50
C LYS A 53 8.41 -3.62 4.38
N VAL A 54 8.13 -2.96 3.26
CA VAL A 54 6.82 -2.33 3.00
C VAL A 54 5.71 -3.38 2.98
N GLY A 55 5.94 -4.56 2.39
CA GLY A 55 5.00 -5.66 2.39
C GLY A 55 4.63 -6.13 3.80
N LYS A 56 5.62 -6.32 4.68
CA LYS A 56 5.40 -6.68 6.10
C LYS A 56 4.60 -5.62 6.85
N GLU A 57 4.96 -4.35 6.70
CA GLU A 57 4.25 -3.24 7.32
C GLU A 57 2.78 -3.20 6.85
N ARG A 58 2.55 -3.47 5.58
CA ARG A 58 1.20 -3.52 5.00
C ARG A 58 0.37 -4.69 5.53
N ILE A 59 0.95 -5.87 5.69
CA ILE A 59 0.28 -7.03 6.30
C ILE A 59 -0.17 -6.70 7.73
N ILE A 60 0.74 -6.16 8.55
CA ILE A 60 0.45 -5.78 9.94
C ILE A 60 -0.68 -4.75 9.99
N ALA A 61 -0.60 -3.71 9.17
CA ALA A 61 -1.62 -2.66 9.10
C ALA A 61 -2.99 -3.21 8.69
N THR A 62 -3.02 -4.12 7.72
CA THR A 62 -4.27 -4.74 7.23
C THR A 62 -4.90 -5.64 8.28
N ILE A 63 -4.10 -6.39 9.03
CA ILE A 63 -4.61 -7.23 10.13
C ILE A 63 -5.19 -6.37 11.26
N ILE A 64 -4.45 -5.36 11.72
CA ILE A 64 -4.90 -4.49 12.82
C ILE A 64 -6.15 -3.71 12.40
N GLY A 65 -6.12 -3.06 11.23
CA GLY A 65 -7.26 -2.30 10.71
C GLY A 65 -8.47 -3.19 10.39
N GLY A 66 -8.22 -4.41 9.91
CA GLY A 66 -9.25 -5.41 9.64
C GLY A 66 -9.97 -5.87 10.89
N ILE A 67 -9.22 -6.25 11.92
CA ILE A 67 -9.79 -6.68 13.22
C ILE A 67 -10.57 -5.54 13.85
N ALA A 68 -10.02 -4.33 13.87
CA ALA A 68 -10.69 -3.16 14.43
C ALA A 68 -11.97 -2.79 13.68
N GLY A 69 -11.94 -2.86 12.33
CA GLY A 69 -13.11 -2.63 11.50
C GLY A 69 -14.22 -3.65 11.73
N MET A 70 -13.87 -4.93 11.79
CA MET A 70 -14.83 -6.00 12.13
C MET A 70 -15.42 -5.81 13.53
N ALA A 71 -14.59 -5.48 14.52
CA ALA A 71 -15.04 -5.25 15.90
C ALA A 71 -16.01 -4.07 15.98
N MET A 72 -15.73 -2.97 15.26
CA MET A 72 -16.60 -1.80 15.21
C MET A 72 -17.97 -2.14 14.58
N LEU A 73 -17.96 -2.81 13.41
CA LEU A 73 -19.21 -3.20 12.76
C LEU A 73 -20.01 -4.23 13.57
N ALA A 74 -19.32 -5.18 14.23
CA ALA A 74 -19.97 -6.13 15.13
C ALA A 74 -20.60 -5.41 16.34
N PHE A 75 -19.90 -4.45 16.93
CA PHE A 75 -20.42 -3.64 18.03
C PHE A 75 -21.66 -2.85 17.60
N GLU A 76 -21.61 -2.19 16.45
CA GLU A 76 -22.73 -1.42 15.87
C GLU A 76 -23.96 -2.30 15.61
N ARG A 77 -23.73 -3.54 15.15
CA ARG A 77 -24.80 -4.47 14.80
C ARG A 77 -25.46 -5.16 16.01
N TYR A 78 -24.66 -5.51 17.04
CA TYR A 78 -25.14 -6.35 18.15
C TYR A 78 -25.36 -5.59 19.44
N ALA A 79 -24.67 -4.47 19.68
CA ALA A 79 -24.74 -3.77 20.95
C ALA A 79 -25.59 -2.50 20.92
N LEU A 80 -25.33 -1.59 19.98
CA LEU A 80 -26.02 -0.31 19.88
C LEU A 80 -26.01 0.17 18.42
N PRO A 81 -27.15 0.16 17.72
CA PRO A 81 -27.26 0.85 16.45
C PRO A 81 -27.04 2.34 16.70
N ILE A 82 -25.96 2.89 16.17
CA ILE A 82 -25.62 4.31 16.33
C ILE A 82 -26.43 5.11 15.32
N GLU A 83 -27.60 5.54 15.78
CA GLU A 83 -28.50 6.40 15.03
C GLU A 83 -28.28 7.84 15.35
N PRO A 84 -27.77 8.85 15.19
CA PRO A 84 -27.68 9.65 13.99
C PRO A 84 -26.30 9.48 13.29
N VAL A 85 -26.27 9.63 12.00
CA VAL A 85 -25.06 9.50 11.16
C VAL A 85 -23.90 10.36 11.68
N LEU A 86 -24.20 11.52 12.24
CA LEU A 86 -23.19 12.43 12.80
C LEU A 86 -22.46 11.83 14.00
N VAL A 87 -23.17 11.17 14.91
CA VAL A 87 -22.57 10.48 16.08
C VAL A 87 -21.71 9.33 15.62
N ARG A 88 -22.14 8.59 14.60
CA ARG A 88 -21.36 7.52 14.00
C ARG A 88 -20.04 8.04 13.43
N TYR A 89 -20.04 9.14 12.70
CA TYR A 89 -18.80 9.75 12.17
C TYR A 89 -17.87 10.23 13.29
N LEU A 90 -18.42 10.74 14.39
CA LEU A 90 -17.64 11.13 15.55
C LEU A 90 -16.97 9.91 16.21
N VAL A 91 -17.71 8.82 16.41
CA VAL A 91 -17.16 7.57 16.96
C VAL A 91 -16.06 7.00 16.06
N ILE A 92 -16.27 6.96 14.74
CA ILE A 92 -15.25 6.52 13.78
C ILE A 92 -13.99 7.38 13.91
N SER A 93 -14.15 8.70 14.01
CA SER A 93 -13.02 9.63 14.15
C SER A 93 -12.21 9.40 15.43
N ILE A 94 -12.88 9.13 16.54
CA ILE A 94 -12.23 8.75 17.82
C ILE A 94 -11.47 7.43 17.68
N MET A 95 -12.08 6.43 17.01
CA MET A 95 -11.43 5.14 16.77
C MET A 95 -10.19 5.26 15.92
N VAL A 96 -10.15 6.17 14.93
CA VAL A 96 -8.94 6.47 14.15
C VAL A 96 -7.81 6.94 15.05
N ILE A 97 -8.07 7.85 16.00
CA ILE A 97 -7.06 8.33 16.95
C ILE A 97 -6.52 7.16 17.80
N ILE A 98 -7.41 6.31 18.30
CA ILE A 98 -7.04 5.15 19.11
C ILE A 98 -6.16 4.18 18.29
N LEU A 99 -6.53 3.91 17.04
CA LEU A 99 -5.76 3.03 16.15
C LEU A 99 -4.37 3.59 15.83
N MET A 100 -4.26 4.89 15.57
CA MET A 100 -2.96 5.54 15.40
C MET A 100 -2.10 5.39 16.66
N TYR A 101 -2.69 5.59 17.84
CA TYR A 101 -1.98 5.44 19.11
C TYR A 101 -1.51 4.00 19.33
N ILE A 102 -2.36 3.00 19.05
CA ILE A 102 -2.01 1.57 19.13
C ILE A 102 -0.81 1.24 18.23
N THR A 103 -0.79 1.74 16.98
CA THR A 103 0.32 1.47 16.06
C THR A 103 1.64 2.10 16.52
N VAL A 104 1.58 3.25 17.19
CA VAL A 104 2.76 3.88 17.81
C VAL A 104 3.23 3.05 19.02
N LEU A 105 2.34 2.57 19.87
CA LEU A 105 2.67 1.68 21.00
C LEU A 105 3.33 0.37 20.53
N LEU A 106 2.90 -0.17 19.39
CA LEU A 106 3.50 -1.35 18.75
C LEU A 106 4.86 -1.05 18.10
N LYS A 107 5.38 0.17 18.26
CA LYS A 107 6.64 0.65 17.63
C LYS A 107 6.65 0.52 16.10
N LYS A 108 5.49 0.66 15.47
CA LYS A 108 5.27 0.59 14.03
C LYS A 108 4.54 1.82 13.48
N PRO A 109 5.08 3.04 13.66
CA PRO A 109 4.42 4.26 13.22
C PRO A 109 4.20 4.30 11.70
N SER A 110 5.04 3.62 10.92
CA SER A 110 4.88 3.50 9.46
C SER A 110 3.57 2.81 9.05
N CYS A 111 2.99 1.99 9.94
CA CYS A 111 1.74 1.28 9.67
C CYS A 111 0.50 2.13 9.96
N ALA A 112 0.63 3.25 10.69
CA ALA A 112 -0.50 3.99 11.24
C ALA A 112 -1.52 4.42 10.18
N TYR A 113 -1.07 5.10 9.13
CA TYR A 113 -1.97 5.58 8.08
C TYR A 113 -2.66 4.43 7.33
N LEU A 114 -1.93 3.34 7.04
CA LEU A 114 -2.50 2.17 6.36
C LEU A 114 -3.55 1.46 7.22
N THR A 115 -3.31 1.34 8.53
CA THR A 115 -4.26 0.79 9.49
C THR A 115 -5.57 1.58 9.48
N CYS A 116 -5.48 2.91 9.50
CA CYS A 116 -6.65 3.78 9.43
C CYS A 116 -7.40 3.66 8.10
N VAL A 117 -6.67 3.59 6.98
CA VAL A 117 -7.28 3.41 5.64
C VAL A 117 -8.04 2.09 5.55
N VAL A 118 -7.46 0.99 6.06
CA VAL A 118 -8.11 -0.33 6.06
C VAL A 118 -9.35 -0.32 6.97
N PHE A 119 -9.22 0.23 8.18
CA PHE A 119 -10.34 0.40 9.11
C PHE A 119 -11.48 1.18 8.46
N MET A 120 -11.19 2.37 7.91
CA MET A 120 -12.19 3.21 7.24
C MET A 120 -12.86 2.50 6.06
N SER A 121 -12.09 1.76 5.25
CA SER A 121 -12.65 1.04 4.10
C SER A 121 -13.65 -0.03 4.50
N ILE A 122 -13.44 -0.69 5.65
CA ILE A 122 -14.36 -1.72 6.16
C ILE A 122 -15.62 -1.06 6.75
N VAL A 123 -15.43 -0.06 7.61
CA VAL A 123 -16.53 0.56 8.36
C VAL A 123 -17.45 1.39 7.46
N ILE A 124 -16.92 2.08 6.45
CA ILE A 124 -17.74 2.95 5.59
C ILE A 124 -18.39 2.17 4.45
N SER A 125 -17.65 1.29 3.78
CA SER A 125 -18.13 0.64 2.56
C SER A 125 -19.09 -0.52 2.80
N HIS A 126 -19.10 -1.13 3.99
CA HIS A 126 -19.78 -2.40 4.23
C HIS A 126 -20.74 -2.44 5.42
N VAL A 127 -21.34 -1.29 5.75
CA VAL A 127 -22.33 -1.16 6.82
C VAL A 127 -23.55 -2.05 6.62
N ALA A 128 -23.97 -2.21 5.36
CA ALA A 128 -25.19 -2.93 4.99
C ALA A 128 -24.95 -4.40 4.63
N ASP A 129 -23.71 -4.87 4.61
CA ASP A 129 -23.40 -6.22 4.15
C ASP A 129 -23.81 -7.29 5.17
N ALA A 130 -24.44 -8.36 4.68
CA ALA A 130 -24.85 -9.48 5.51
C ALA A 130 -23.67 -10.24 6.14
N ASN A 131 -22.51 -10.27 5.46
CA ASN A 131 -21.31 -11.04 5.84
C ASN A 131 -20.06 -10.17 6.00
N ILE A 132 -19.99 -9.44 7.09
CA ILE A 132 -18.87 -8.56 7.46
C ILE A 132 -17.52 -9.31 7.46
N TYR A 133 -17.52 -10.56 7.94
CA TYR A 133 -16.31 -11.38 8.05
C TYR A 133 -15.73 -11.77 6.69
N VAL A 134 -16.58 -12.09 5.73
CA VAL A 134 -16.16 -12.49 4.37
C VAL A 134 -15.45 -11.34 3.66
N PHE A 135 -15.98 -10.12 3.81
CA PHE A 135 -15.33 -8.95 3.23
C PHE A 135 -13.96 -8.67 3.85
N ALA A 136 -13.85 -8.70 5.18
CA ALA A 136 -12.58 -8.46 5.86
C ALA A 136 -11.52 -9.52 5.51
N LEU A 137 -11.93 -10.79 5.37
CA LEU A 137 -11.04 -11.87 4.92
C LEU A 137 -10.59 -11.65 3.49
N ASN A 138 -11.51 -11.32 2.56
CA ASN A 138 -11.18 -11.00 1.19
C ASN A 138 -10.20 -9.82 1.11
N ARG A 139 -10.39 -8.79 1.95
CA ARG A 139 -9.49 -7.65 2.06
C ARG A 139 -8.06 -8.05 2.43
N ILE A 140 -7.92 -8.97 3.38
CA ILE A 140 -6.61 -9.52 3.78
C ILE A 140 -6.00 -10.30 2.62
N LEU A 141 -6.78 -11.19 1.99
CA LEU A 141 -6.32 -12.01 0.85
C LEU A 141 -5.89 -11.15 -0.34
N ASP A 142 -6.67 -10.14 -0.72
CA ASP A 142 -6.32 -9.22 -1.81
C ASP A 142 -4.99 -8.52 -1.54
N THR A 143 -4.79 -8.07 -0.29
CA THR A 143 -3.54 -7.44 0.11
C THR A 143 -2.36 -8.42 0.00
N LEU A 144 -2.51 -9.66 0.46
CA LEU A 144 -1.46 -10.69 0.38
C LEU A 144 -1.12 -11.05 -1.08
N ILE A 145 -2.12 -11.19 -1.94
CA ILE A 145 -1.94 -11.44 -3.37
C ILE A 145 -1.14 -10.30 -4.02
N GLY A 146 -1.52 -9.05 -3.78
CA GLY A 146 -0.83 -7.89 -4.32
C GLY A 146 0.63 -7.80 -3.86
N ILE A 147 0.91 -8.05 -2.57
CA ILE A 147 2.27 -8.08 -2.01
C ILE A 147 3.09 -9.20 -2.65
N PHE A 148 2.51 -10.41 -2.75
CA PHE A 148 3.20 -11.57 -3.32
C PHE A 148 3.59 -11.32 -4.78
N ILE A 149 2.66 -10.85 -5.61
CA ILE A 149 2.90 -10.53 -7.01
C ILE A 149 3.99 -9.46 -7.15
N ALA A 150 3.94 -8.40 -6.33
CA ALA A 150 4.94 -7.34 -6.36
C ALA A 150 6.34 -7.85 -6.02
N ILE A 151 6.47 -8.70 -4.99
CA ILE A 151 7.74 -9.30 -4.58
C ILE A 151 8.30 -10.20 -5.68
N VAL A 152 7.47 -11.07 -6.26
CA VAL A 152 7.86 -11.99 -7.34
C VAL A 152 8.37 -11.20 -8.56
N ILE A 153 7.61 -10.20 -9.02
CA ILE A 153 8.02 -9.39 -10.17
C ILE A 153 9.27 -8.56 -9.85
N ASN A 154 9.39 -8.06 -8.62
CA ASN A 154 10.58 -7.31 -8.24
C ASN A 154 11.81 -8.20 -8.12
N ALA A 155 11.64 -9.47 -7.72
CA ALA A 155 12.69 -10.47 -7.67
C ALA A 155 13.17 -10.91 -9.06
N ILE A 156 12.32 -10.84 -10.09
CA ILE A 156 12.74 -11.11 -11.47
C ILE A 156 13.74 -10.04 -11.87
N HIS A 157 15.00 -10.43 -11.91
CA HIS A 157 16.12 -9.56 -12.26
C HIS A 157 16.09 -9.29 -13.77
N ILE A 158 15.32 -8.28 -14.19
CA ILE A 158 15.52 -7.70 -15.52
C ILE A 158 16.81 -6.91 -15.42
N PRO A 159 17.87 -7.26 -16.23
CA PRO A 159 19.19 -6.66 -16.08
C PRO A 159 19.07 -5.13 -16.17
N HIS A 160 19.35 -4.46 -15.06
CA HIS A 160 19.42 -3.01 -15.02
C HIS A 160 20.62 -2.61 -15.89
N ARG A 161 20.36 -2.00 -17.00
CA ARG A 161 21.37 -1.16 -17.65
C ARG A 161 21.63 -0.03 -16.65
N LYS A 162 22.73 -0.16 -15.89
CA LYS A 162 23.19 0.87 -14.96
C LYS A 162 23.10 2.20 -15.68
N GLU A 163 22.32 3.14 -15.14
CA GLU A 163 22.33 4.51 -15.63
C GLU A 163 23.71 5.12 -15.31
N GLN A 164 24.65 4.96 -16.23
CA GLN A 164 25.93 5.67 -16.22
C GLN A 164 25.75 7.16 -16.52
N GLY A 165 24.52 7.61 -16.78
CA GLY A 165 24.21 9.00 -17.10
C GLY A 165 24.38 9.96 -15.93
N LEU A 166 24.13 9.54 -14.68
CA LEU A 166 24.26 10.45 -13.53
C LEU A 166 25.71 10.63 -13.09
N LEU A 167 26.53 9.58 -13.20
CA LEU A 167 27.97 9.66 -12.94
C LEU A 167 28.68 10.51 -13.99
N PHE A 168 28.24 10.46 -15.24
CA PHE A 168 28.83 11.29 -16.32
C PHE A 168 28.53 12.79 -16.12
N ILE A 169 27.38 13.16 -15.57
CA ILE A 169 27.04 14.56 -15.26
C ILE A 169 27.84 15.05 -14.05
N CYS A 170 28.01 14.24 -13.01
CA CYS A 170 28.86 14.59 -11.86
C CYS A 170 30.34 14.72 -12.24
N ASP A 171 30.85 13.88 -13.14
CA ASP A 171 32.22 13.94 -13.62
C ASP A 171 32.48 15.15 -14.53
N LEU A 172 31.48 15.55 -15.34
CA LEU A 172 31.55 16.77 -16.15
C LEU A 172 31.54 18.04 -15.26
N ASP A 173 30.75 18.08 -14.22
CA ASP A 173 30.67 19.23 -13.31
C ASP A 173 31.99 19.38 -12.51
N HIS A 174 32.57 18.26 -12.05
CA HIS A 174 33.85 18.25 -11.37
C HIS A 174 35.03 18.71 -12.27
N ASN A 175 35.00 18.30 -13.54
CA ASN A 175 36.01 18.73 -14.52
C ASN A 175 35.87 20.19 -14.94
N LEU A 176 34.66 20.73 -14.98
CA LEU A 176 34.42 22.15 -15.29
C LEU A 176 34.82 23.06 -14.13
N LEU A 177 34.63 22.63 -12.90
CA LEU A 177 35.03 23.38 -11.69
C LEU A 177 36.54 23.36 -11.48
N SER A 178 37.24 22.25 -11.79
CA SER A 178 38.69 22.14 -11.76
C SER A 178 39.37 23.05 -12.76
N LYS A 179 38.78 23.24 -13.95
CA LYS A 179 39.37 24.05 -15.04
C LYS A 179 39.20 25.56 -14.84
N ASN A 180 38.27 26.00 -13.98
CA ASN A 180 38.06 27.41 -13.64
C ASN A 180 38.84 27.87 -12.40
N GLY A 181 39.48 26.99 -11.63
CA GLY A 181 40.30 27.30 -10.46
C GLY A 181 41.74 27.66 -10.77
N ASP A 182 42.22 27.47 -12.03
CA ASP A 182 43.59 27.72 -12.45
C ASP A 182 43.76 29.00 -13.34
N ARG A 183 42.92 30.01 -13.14
CA ARG A 183 43.09 31.32 -13.79
C ARG A 183 43.10 32.45 -12.77
#